data_4b0eba0bd89aa4e2448a972d06f48986
#
_entry.id   4b0eba0bd89aa4e2448a972d06f48986
#
_cell.length_a   1.000
_cell.length_b   1.000
_cell.length_c   1.000
_cell.angle_alpha   90.00
_cell.angle_beta   90.00
_cell.angle_gamma   90.00
#
_symmetry.space_group_name_H-M   'P 1'
#
loop_
_entity.id
_entity.type
_entity.pdbx_description
1 polymer ?
#
loop_
_entity_poly.entity_id
_entity_poly.type
_entity_poly.pdbx_seq_one_letter_code
_entity_poly.pdbx_strand_id
1 'polypeptide(L)'
;MLCAFIYVTLSTSQRRDSELSSSLVQNPSKKKKGANRKMKITFNDGQELQIQQVTEQTDGALLIKTISAEEEQLKTLFSDAVATKRMSVSERDADTVVYENYTKLDAIVKYTAGILGVLMYREGEDPDSRIAALEARLKEAEEKNEMLEGCILEMSETVYQ
;
A
#
# COMPACT_ATOMS: atom_id res chain seq x y z
N MET A 1 24.49 -67.34 -1.64
CA MET A 1 25.63 -67.03 -0.76
C MET A 1 25.31 -65.76 0.01
N LEU A 2 25.04 -65.94 1.31
CA LEU A 2 25.26 -65.09 2.50
C LEU A 2 24.82 -63.64 2.43
N CYS A 3 23.72 -63.41 2.97
CA CYS A 3 23.22 -62.87 4.24
C CYS A 3 24.25 -62.09 5.04
N ALA A 4 23.97 -60.82 5.29
CA ALA A 4 24.32 -60.16 6.53
C ALA A 4 23.28 -59.07 6.85
N PHE A 5 22.38 -59.45 7.75
CA PHE A 5 21.58 -58.60 8.60
C PHE A 5 22.52 -57.86 9.56
N ILE A 6 22.40 -56.58 9.67
CA ILE A 6 22.87 -55.85 10.83
C ILE A 6 21.69 -55.02 11.40
N TYR A 7 21.17 -55.57 12.47
CA TYR A 7 20.39 -54.87 13.49
C TYR A 7 21.33 -53.91 14.21
N VAL A 8 20.95 -52.65 14.30
CA VAL A 8 21.49 -51.79 15.35
C VAL A 8 20.32 -51.10 16.05
N THR A 9 20.31 -51.39 17.29
CA THR A 9 19.42 -51.14 18.41
C THR A 9 19.10 -49.67 18.65
N LEU A 10 17.88 -49.47 19.14
CA LEU A 10 17.41 -48.29 19.86
C LEU A 10 18.40 -47.88 20.97
N SER A 11 18.69 -46.59 21.01
CA SER A 11 19.10 -45.95 22.25
C SER A 11 18.31 -44.66 22.44
N THR A 12 17.42 -44.75 23.40
CA THR A 12 16.76 -43.62 24.06
C THR A 12 17.81 -42.80 24.79
N SER A 13 17.88 -41.50 24.60
CA SER A 13 18.24 -40.55 25.66
C SER A 13 17.93 -39.11 25.32
N GLN A 14 17.09 -38.54 26.17
CA GLN A 14 17.09 -37.20 26.74
C GLN A 14 16.94 -35.96 25.84
N ARG A 15 15.74 -35.41 26.01
CA ARG A 15 15.40 -34.01 26.30
C ARG A 15 16.58 -33.06 26.29
N ARG A 16 16.47 -32.09 25.41
CA ARG A 16 16.84 -30.70 25.72
C ARG A 16 15.85 -29.77 25.03
N ASP A 17 14.99 -29.19 25.85
CA ASP A 17 14.16 -28.06 25.55
C ASP A 17 15.10 -26.92 25.12
N SER A 18 15.00 -26.49 23.89
CA SER A 18 15.51 -25.21 23.45
C SER A 18 14.36 -24.47 22.80
N GLU A 19 13.88 -23.52 23.56
CA GLU A 19 12.92 -22.49 23.22
C GLU A 19 13.22 -21.90 21.84
N LEU A 20 12.37 -22.23 20.87
CA LEU A 20 12.17 -21.40 19.69
C LEU A 20 11.22 -20.30 20.10
N SER A 21 11.80 -19.19 20.52
CA SER A 21 11.11 -17.91 20.65
C SER A 21 10.57 -17.51 19.28
N SER A 22 9.33 -17.90 19.03
CA SER A 22 8.52 -17.31 17.98
C SER A 22 8.32 -15.84 18.33
N SER A 23 9.09 -14.98 17.71
CA SER A 23 8.83 -13.54 17.68
C SER A 23 7.50 -13.32 16.95
N LEU A 24 6.42 -13.40 17.73
CA LEU A 24 5.13 -12.86 17.37
C LEU A 24 5.33 -11.37 17.08
N VAL A 25 5.30 -11.02 15.81
CA VAL A 25 5.06 -9.64 15.36
C VAL A 25 3.68 -9.27 15.88
N GLN A 26 3.67 -8.68 17.06
CA GLN A 26 2.47 -8.09 17.64
C GLN A 26 2.16 -6.82 16.85
N ASN A 27 1.19 -6.91 15.95
CA ASN A 27 0.48 -5.74 15.47
C ASN A 27 -0.21 -5.06 16.66
N PRO A 28 0.18 -3.85 17.05
CA PRO A 28 -0.53 -3.13 18.09
C PRO A 28 -1.75 -2.43 17.51
N SER A 29 -2.79 -3.18 17.15
CA SER A 29 -4.12 -2.60 16.98
C SER A 29 -4.73 -2.32 18.35
N LYS A 30 -4.14 -1.40 19.11
CA LYS A 30 -4.79 -0.84 20.30
C LYS A 30 -5.77 0.24 19.86
N LYS A 31 -7.04 -0.15 19.70
CA LYS A 31 -8.19 0.76 19.77
C LYS A 31 -8.14 1.53 21.11
N LYS A 32 -7.53 2.70 21.12
CA LYS A 32 -7.69 3.65 22.22
C LYS A 32 -8.87 4.56 21.89
N LYS A 33 -9.92 4.43 22.72
CA LYS A 33 -11.10 5.30 22.76
C LYS A 33 -10.69 6.76 22.91
N GLY A 34 -11.27 7.62 22.04
CA GLY A 34 -11.63 9.02 22.19
C GLY A 34 -10.98 9.87 23.30
N ALA A 35 -9.73 10.26 23.14
CA ALA A 35 -9.24 11.52 23.66
C ALA A 35 -9.03 12.43 22.45
N ASN A 36 -9.45 13.68 22.55
CA ASN A 36 -9.29 14.70 21.51
C ASN A 36 -7.79 14.97 21.29
N ARG A 37 -7.13 14.08 20.57
CA ARG A 37 -5.70 14.11 20.31
C ARG A 37 -5.49 15.12 19.20
N LYS A 38 -4.82 16.20 19.53
CA LYS A 38 -4.42 17.20 18.54
C LYS A 38 -3.29 16.61 17.72
N MET A 39 -3.64 16.01 16.59
CA MET A 39 -2.69 15.64 15.56
C MET A 39 -2.54 16.81 14.60
N LYS A 40 -1.34 17.02 14.10
CA LYS A 40 -1.09 17.99 13.05
C LYS A 40 -0.26 17.36 11.93
N ILE A 41 -0.55 17.79 10.71
CA ILE A 41 0.26 17.51 9.54
C ILE A 41 1.04 18.77 9.19
N THR A 42 2.32 18.60 8.93
CA THR A 42 3.21 19.65 8.45
C THR A 42 3.63 19.29 7.03
N PHE A 43 3.35 20.16 6.11
CA PHE A 43 3.70 20.02 4.69
C PHE A 43 5.17 20.37 4.44
N ASN A 44 5.65 20.05 3.24
CA ASN A 44 7.03 20.33 2.84
C ASN A 44 7.36 21.84 2.78
N ASP A 45 6.37 22.69 2.56
CA ASP A 45 6.48 24.16 2.55
C ASP A 45 6.42 24.78 3.97
N GLY A 46 6.25 23.96 5.00
CA GLY A 46 6.13 24.37 6.40
C GLY A 46 4.74 24.77 6.85
N GLN A 47 3.73 24.69 5.98
CA GLN A 47 2.34 24.88 6.39
C GLN A 47 1.88 23.78 7.31
N GLU A 48 1.02 24.12 8.29
CA GLU A 48 0.50 23.17 9.25
C GLU A 48 -1.03 23.12 9.18
N LEU A 49 -1.57 21.90 9.22
CA LEU A 49 -3.01 21.65 9.29
C LEU A 49 -3.32 20.77 10.48
N GLN A 50 -4.35 21.13 11.26
CA GLN A 50 -4.85 20.26 12.32
C GLN A 50 -5.71 19.15 11.71
N ILE A 51 -5.41 17.93 12.09
CA ILE A 51 -6.10 16.74 11.59
C ILE A 51 -6.61 15.90 12.75
N GLN A 52 -7.58 15.04 12.49
CA GLN A 52 -8.12 14.10 13.46
C GLN A 52 -7.56 12.70 13.30
N GLN A 53 -7.34 12.29 12.06
CA GLN A 53 -6.92 10.94 11.73
C GLN A 53 -6.20 10.92 10.39
N VAL A 54 -5.18 10.09 10.30
CA VAL A 54 -4.57 9.66 9.05
C VAL A 54 -4.63 8.14 9.00
N THR A 55 -5.01 7.61 7.87
CA THR A 55 -5.13 6.16 7.66
C THR A 55 -4.66 5.83 6.25
N GLU A 56 -3.70 4.94 6.14
CA GLU A 56 -3.30 4.33 4.88
C GLU A 56 -4.27 3.19 4.57
N GLN A 57 -4.88 3.21 3.40
CA GLN A 57 -5.83 2.21 2.95
C GLN A 57 -5.12 1.05 2.26
N THR A 58 -5.83 -0.05 2.09
CA THR A 58 -5.29 -1.28 1.48
C THR A 58 -5.00 -1.12 -0.02
N ASP A 59 -5.58 -0.14 -0.65
CA ASP A 59 -5.39 0.23 -2.07
C ASP A 59 -4.20 1.19 -2.29
N GLY A 60 -3.50 1.57 -1.21
CA GLY A 60 -2.39 2.51 -1.25
C GLY A 60 -2.80 3.97 -1.07
N ALA A 61 -4.10 4.25 -0.95
CA ALA A 61 -4.60 5.59 -0.70
C ALA A 61 -4.30 6.07 0.72
N LEU A 62 -4.00 7.35 0.87
CA LEU A 62 -3.88 8.02 2.16
C LEU A 62 -5.15 8.83 2.44
N LEU A 63 -5.90 8.43 3.46
CA LEU A 63 -7.09 9.14 3.91
C LEU A 63 -6.77 10.02 5.12
N ILE A 64 -6.90 11.33 4.95
CA ILE A 64 -6.65 12.34 5.99
C ILE A 64 -8.00 12.95 6.38
N LYS A 65 -8.39 12.88 7.65
CA LYS A 65 -9.65 13.45 8.16
C LYS A 65 -9.37 14.70 8.99
N THR A 66 -10.10 15.77 8.70
CA THR A 66 -10.01 17.06 9.41
C THR A 66 -11.40 17.68 9.62
N ILE A 67 -11.50 18.57 10.61
CA ILE A 67 -12.66 19.44 10.84
C ILE A 67 -12.25 20.92 10.89
N SER A 68 -10.98 21.21 10.78
CA SER A 68 -10.41 22.55 11.04
C SER A 68 -10.19 23.37 9.77
N ALA A 69 -10.57 22.86 8.60
CA ALA A 69 -10.39 23.56 7.33
C ALA A 69 -11.62 23.41 6.45
N GLU A 70 -11.83 24.36 5.57
CA GLU A 70 -12.86 24.35 4.56
C GLU A 70 -12.42 23.55 3.32
N GLU A 71 -13.39 23.07 2.53
CA GLU A 71 -13.12 22.25 1.35
C GLU A 71 -12.19 22.94 0.34
N GLU A 72 -12.40 24.23 0.09
CA GLU A 72 -11.57 24.98 -0.86
C GLU A 72 -10.13 25.14 -0.39
N GLN A 73 -9.94 25.34 0.91
CA GLN A 73 -8.62 25.40 1.51
C GLN A 73 -7.90 24.05 1.40
N LEU A 74 -8.60 22.96 1.68
CA LEU A 74 -8.06 21.61 1.52
C LEU A 74 -7.69 21.33 0.06
N LYS A 75 -8.56 21.73 -0.87
CA LYS A 75 -8.32 21.57 -2.29
C LYS A 75 -7.05 22.31 -2.74
N THR A 76 -6.88 23.53 -2.29
CA THR A 76 -5.68 24.33 -2.61
C THR A 76 -4.41 23.72 -2.01
N LEU A 77 -4.44 23.33 -0.72
CA LEU A 77 -3.28 22.77 -0.02
C LEU A 77 -2.86 21.42 -0.59
N PHE A 78 -3.81 20.54 -0.86
CA PHE A 78 -3.53 19.18 -1.30
C PHE A 78 -3.39 19.03 -2.82
N SER A 79 -3.72 20.06 -3.61
CA SER A 79 -3.42 20.09 -5.04
C SER A 79 -1.99 20.54 -5.34
N ASP A 80 -1.28 21.10 -4.37
CA ASP A 80 0.12 21.46 -4.55
C ASP A 80 1.04 20.24 -4.37
N ALA A 81 1.50 19.70 -5.50
CA ALA A 81 2.39 18.54 -5.51
C ALA A 81 3.75 18.78 -4.82
N VAL A 82 4.20 20.04 -4.70
CA VAL A 82 5.44 20.36 -4.00
C VAL A 82 5.24 20.33 -2.49
N ALA A 83 4.13 20.87 -2.01
CA ALA A 83 3.77 20.86 -0.60
C ALA A 83 3.50 19.43 -0.09
N THR A 84 2.81 18.61 -0.89
CA THR A 84 2.40 17.25 -0.54
C THR A 84 3.47 16.19 -0.76
N LYS A 85 4.60 16.54 -1.42
CA LYS A 85 5.70 15.59 -1.66
C LYS A 85 6.23 14.95 -0.38
N ARG A 86 6.24 15.70 0.71
CA ARG A 86 6.61 15.20 2.03
C ARG A 86 5.69 15.80 3.08
N MET A 87 4.96 14.95 3.75
CA MET A 87 4.03 15.31 4.82
C MET A 87 4.45 14.64 6.12
N SER A 88 4.61 15.41 7.17
CA SER A 88 4.99 14.90 8.49
C SER A 88 3.80 15.00 9.43
N VAL A 89 3.35 13.89 9.95
CA VAL A 89 2.24 13.82 10.92
C VAL A 89 2.80 13.67 12.31
N SER A 90 2.53 14.61 13.17
CA SER A 90 2.92 14.59 14.58
C SER A 90 1.70 14.50 15.49
N GLU A 91 1.75 13.59 16.45
CA GLU A 91 0.81 13.44 17.54
C GLU A 91 1.54 13.83 18.84
N ARG A 92 0.84 14.46 19.79
CA ARG A 92 1.43 15.09 20.98
C ARG A 92 2.35 14.20 21.83
N ASP A 93 2.13 12.88 21.80
CA ASP A 93 2.86 11.90 22.62
C ASP A 93 3.33 10.69 21.80
N ALA A 94 3.42 10.82 20.48
CA ALA A 94 3.82 9.74 19.58
C ALA A 94 4.93 10.20 18.61
N ASP A 95 5.63 9.23 18.04
CA ASP A 95 6.64 9.48 17.03
C ASP A 95 6.03 10.14 15.80
N THR A 96 6.79 11.03 15.17
CA THR A 96 6.40 11.68 13.93
C THR A 96 6.42 10.65 12.79
N VAL A 97 5.30 10.50 12.11
CA VAL A 97 5.20 9.64 10.93
C VAL A 97 5.33 10.50 9.67
N VAL A 98 6.16 10.08 8.73
CA VAL A 98 6.38 10.80 7.48
C VAL A 98 5.74 10.04 6.34
N TYR A 99 4.95 10.73 5.54
CA TYR A 99 4.32 10.23 4.31
C TYR A 99 4.97 10.95 3.12
N GLU A 100 5.48 10.19 2.16
CA GLU A 100 6.20 10.72 1.03
C GLU A 100 5.52 10.37 -0.30
N ASN A 101 5.60 11.30 -1.24
CA ASN A 101 5.13 11.15 -2.63
C ASN A 101 3.61 10.97 -2.80
N TYR A 102 2.80 11.40 -1.83
CA TYR A 102 1.35 11.49 -1.98
C TYR A 102 0.99 12.82 -2.66
N THR A 103 1.20 12.90 -3.96
CA THR A 103 1.08 14.15 -4.73
C THR A 103 -0.23 14.27 -5.50
N LYS A 104 -0.98 13.19 -5.63
CA LYS A 104 -2.23 13.20 -6.39
C LYS A 104 -3.43 13.23 -5.46
N LEU A 105 -4.15 14.37 -5.48
CA LEU A 105 -5.46 14.51 -4.84
C LEU A 105 -6.51 13.80 -5.71
N ASP A 106 -7.19 12.82 -5.14
CA ASP A 106 -8.27 12.08 -5.80
C ASP A 106 -9.64 12.70 -5.47
N ALA A 107 -9.98 12.70 -4.18
CA ALA A 107 -11.29 13.16 -3.76
C ALA A 107 -11.26 13.86 -2.39
N ILE A 108 -12.22 14.78 -2.21
CA ILE A 108 -12.57 15.32 -0.89
C ILE A 108 -13.95 14.79 -0.52
N VAL A 109 -14.01 13.98 0.52
CA VAL A 109 -15.22 13.31 1.00
C VAL A 109 -15.79 14.05 2.20
N LYS A 110 -17.07 14.40 2.14
CA LYS A 110 -17.79 15.00 3.27
C LYS A 110 -18.43 13.92 4.13
N TYR A 111 -18.00 13.84 5.37
CA TYR A 111 -18.60 12.96 6.37
C TYR A 111 -19.63 13.72 7.21
N THR A 112 -20.40 12.97 7.99
CA THR A 112 -21.30 13.54 8.99
C THR A 112 -20.53 14.36 10.03
N ALA A 113 -21.22 15.31 10.67
CA ALA A 113 -20.64 16.20 11.69
C ALA A 113 -19.53 17.16 11.19
N GLY A 114 -19.53 17.51 9.91
CA GLY A 114 -18.59 18.50 9.37
C GLY A 114 -17.14 17.98 9.22
N ILE A 115 -16.95 16.68 9.25
CA ILE A 115 -15.64 16.07 9.01
C ILE A 115 -15.41 16.02 7.49
N LEU A 116 -14.26 16.52 7.06
CA LEU A 116 -13.79 16.40 5.69
C LEU A 116 -12.66 15.36 5.64
N GLY A 117 -12.73 14.47 4.65
CA GLY A 117 -11.70 13.51 4.36
C GLY A 117 -11.05 13.83 3.03
N VAL A 118 -9.75 13.90 3.00
CA VAL A 118 -8.94 14.07 1.79
C VAL A 118 -8.36 12.72 1.43
N LEU A 119 -8.59 12.27 0.21
CA LEU A 119 -8.06 11.03 -0.33
C LEU A 119 -6.94 11.35 -1.31
N MET A 120 -5.77 10.79 -1.06
CA MET A 120 -4.58 11.03 -1.87
C MET A 120 -3.91 9.73 -2.30
N TYR A 121 -3.34 9.74 -3.48
CA TYR A 121 -2.51 8.64 -4.00
C TYR A 121 -1.09 9.10 -4.28
N ARG A 122 -0.19 8.14 -4.31
CA ARG A 122 1.14 8.35 -4.88
C ARG A 122 1.02 8.45 -6.40
N GLU A 123 1.94 9.19 -7.01
CA GLU A 123 1.97 9.33 -8.46
C GLU A 123 2.11 7.95 -9.14
N GLY A 124 1.20 7.66 -10.07
CA GLY A 124 1.14 6.37 -10.78
C GLY A 124 0.45 5.22 -10.03
N GLU A 125 0.08 5.40 -8.76
CA GLU A 125 -0.66 4.39 -7.98
C GLU A 125 -2.17 4.66 -7.92
N ASP A 126 -2.63 5.78 -8.46
CA ASP A 126 -4.04 6.11 -8.56
C ASP A 126 -4.79 5.14 -9.50
N PRO A 127 -6.07 4.91 -9.27
CA PRO A 127 -6.87 3.96 -10.05
C PRO A 127 -6.83 4.21 -11.56
N ASP A 128 -6.92 5.46 -11.98
CA ASP A 128 -6.91 5.84 -13.39
C ASP A 128 -5.58 5.50 -14.08
N SER A 129 -4.46 5.82 -13.44
CA SER A 129 -3.12 5.47 -13.94
C SER A 129 -2.91 3.96 -14.02
N ARG A 130 -3.44 3.23 -13.04
CA ARG A 130 -3.40 1.74 -13.04
C ARG A 130 -4.23 1.14 -14.16
N ILE A 131 -5.42 1.69 -14.41
CA ILE A 131 -6.28 1.27 -15.52
C ILE A 131 -5.58 1.53 -16.84
N ALA A 132 -5.07 2.73 -17.08
CA ALA A 132 -4.36 3.08 -18.30
C ALA A 132 -3.13 2.18 -18.54
N ALA A 133 -2.39 1.84 -17.49
CA ALA A 133 -1.25 0.92 -17.60
C ALA A 133 -1.69 -0.50 -17.95
N LEU A 134 -2.82 -0.98 -17.41
CA LEU A 134 -3.36 -2.29 -17.70
C LEU A 134 -3.91 -2.36 -19.15
N GLU A 135 -4.59 -1.32 -19.61
CA GLU A 135 -5.08 -1.21 -20.99
C GLU A 135 -3.92 -1.22 -22.01
N ALA A 136 -2.84 -0.49 -21.72
CA ALA A 136 -1.66 -0.51 -22.57
C ALA A 136 -1.02 -1.90 -22.65
N ARG A 137 -0.94 -2.61 -21.52
CA ARG A 137 -0.42 -3.99 -21.48
C ARG A 137 -1.34 -4.99 -22.18
N LEU A 138 -2.65 -4.80 -22.08
CA LEU A 138 -3.63 -5.64 -22.78
C LEU A 138 -3.45 -5.48 -24.28
N LYS A 139 -3.39 -4.25 -24.79
CA LYS A 139 -3.16 -3.97 -26.20
C LYS A 139 -1.85 -4.59 -26.72
N GLU A 140 -0.77 -4.47 -25.96
CA GLU A 140 0.52 -5.11 -26.33
C GLU A 140 0.40 -6.63 -26.39
N ALA A 141 -0.37 -7.23 -25.48
CA ALA A 141 -0.60 -8.68 -25.49
C ALA A 141 -1.46 -9.12 -26.68
N GLU A 142 -2.47 -8.35 -27.04
CA GLU A 142 -3.30 -8.60 -28.22
C GLU A 142 -2.48 -8.52 -29.51
N GLU A 143 -1.66 -7.49 -29.70
CA GLU A 143 -0.76 -7.34 -30.83
C GLU A 143 0.23 -8.53 -30.95
N LYS A 144 0.75 -9.01 -29.81
CA LYS A 144 1.61 -10.22 -29.80
C LYS A 144 0.85 -11.48 -30.16
N ASN A 145 -0.39 -11.62 -29.72
CA ASN A 145 -1.22 -12.78 -30.07
C ASN A 145 -1.54 -12.79 -31.58
N GLU A 146 -1.92 -11.66 -32.15
CA GLU A 146 -2.16 -11.55 -33.59
C GLU A 146 -0.91 -11.92 -34.41
N MET A 147 0.27 -11.44 -33.96
CA MET A 147 1.54 -11.82 -34.62
C MET A 147 1.80 -13.32 -34.51
N LEU A 148 1.57 -13.95 -33.36
CA LEU A 148 1.74 -15.39 -33.17
C LEU A 148 0.75 -16.20 -34.01
N GLU A 149 -0.50 -15.78 -34.09
CA GLU A 149 -1.50 -16.40 -34.95
C GLU A 149 -1.09 -16.33 -36.42
N GLY A 150 -0.59 -15.17 -36.88
CA GLY A 150 -0.04 -15.01 -38.23
C GLY A 150 1.13 -15.97 -38.49
N CYS A 151 2.08 -16.08 -37.58
CA CYS A 151 3.19 -17.02 -37.72
C CYS A 151 2.72 -18.48 -37.75
N ILE A 152 1.71 -18.85 -36.97
CA ILE A 152 1.17 -20.23 -36.99
C ILE A 152 0.50 -20.52 -38.32
N LEU A 153 -0.23 -19.58 -38.89
CA LEU A 153 -0.86 -19.74 -40.20
C LEU A 153 0.19 -19.91 -41.29
N GLU A 154 1.22 -19.07 -41.34
CA GLU A 154 2.32 -19.18 -42.30
C GLU A 154 3.07 -20.52 -42.18
N MET A 155 3.34 -20.96 -40.94
CA MET A 155 3.96 -22.26 -40.72
C MET A 155 3.07 -23.41 -41.19
N SER A 156 1.75 -23.33 -40.98
CA SER A 156 0.82 -24.35 -41.39
C SER A 156 0.74 -24.47 -42.94
N GLU A 157 0.74 -23.34 -43.64
CA GLU A 157 0.78 -23.33 -45.10
C GLU A 157 2.03 -23.97 -45.68
N THR A 158 3.19 -23.74 -45.03
CA THR A 158 4.49 -24.32 -45.45
C THR A 158 4.59 -25.82 -45.19
N VAL A 159 3.91 -26.35 -44.19
CA VAL A 159 3.95 -27.78 -43.84
C VAL A 159 2.98 -28.62 -44.69
N TYR A 160 1.90 -28.04 -45.21
CA TYR A 160 0.88 -28.74 -46.00
C TYR A 160 1.02 -28.56 -47.53
N GLN A 161 2.11 -27.93 -48.00
CA GLN A 161 2.53 -27.95 -49.41
C GLN A 161 3.43 -29.14 -49.73
#